data_51c4c5625a5049f7b1dcae55eb181f6f
#
_entry.id   51c4c5625a5049f7b1dcae55eb181f6f
#
_cell.length_a   1.000
_cell.length_b   1.000
_cell.length_c   1.000
_cell.angle_alpha   90.00
_cell.angle_beta   90.00
_cell.angle_gamma   90.00
#
_symmetry.space_group_name_H-M   'P 1'
#
loop_
_entity.id
_entity.type
_entity.pdbx_description
1 polymer ?
#
loop_
_entity_poly.entity_id
_entity_poly.type
_entity_poly.pdbx_seq_one_letter_code
_entity_poly.pdbx_strand_id
1 'polypeptide(L)'
;AKANAAWEFIKYAASAQTQSTWSQATGYLPINLGTKDLDEYKAFVEKSPAIATALEQFESSNPMVQEPVMMMQGSIDSVIKDASTYLCEGSMNAEEATNYVIEECNKLFEEYNRSNQ
;
A
#
# COMPACT_ATOMS: atom_id res chain seq x y z
N ALA A 1 6.69 -3.43 -34.26
CA ALA A 1 7.89 -3.87 -33.52
C ALA A 1 7.88 -3.36 -32.07
N LYS A 2 7.84 -2.03 -31.81
CA LYS A 2 7.90 -1.47 -30.45
C LYS A 2 6.73 -1.91 -29.55
N ALA A 3 5.49 -1.92 -30.06
CA ALA A 3 4.31 -2.35 -29.29
C ALA A 3 4.39 -3.82 -28.86
N ASN A 4 4.90 -4.69 -29.74
CA ASN A 4 5.07 -6.10 -29.40
C ASN A 4 6.14 -6.29 -28.32
N ALA A 5 7.25 -5.54 -28.39
CA ALA A 5 8.29 -5.60 -27.36
C ALA A 5 7.77 -5.09 -26.01
N ALA A 6 6.97 -4.01 -26.00
CA ALA A 6 6.33 -3.50 -24.78
C ALA A 6 5.36 -4.55 -24.19
N TRP A 7 4.60 -5.22 -25.04
CA TRP A 7 3.69 -6.29 -24.61
C TRP A 7 4.43 -7.49 -23.99
N GLU A 8 5.54 -7.93 -24.58
CA GLU A 8 6.37 -8.99 -24.00
C GLU A 8 6.93 -8.58 -22.63
N PHE A 9 7.35 -7.33 -22.47
CA PHE A 9 7.78 -6.81 -21.17
C PHE A 9 6.65 -6.83 -20.13
N ILE A 10 5.44 -6.40 -20.49
CA ILE A 10 4.28 -6.42 -19.60
C ILE A 10 3.95 -7.86 -19.15
N LYS A 11 3.94 -8.81 -20.10
CA LYS A 11 3.73 -10.23 -19.77
C LYS A 11 4.80 -10.78 -18.83
N TYR A 12 6.05 -10.43 -19.07
CA TYR A 12 7.15 -10.81 -18.19
C TYR A 12 6.98 -10.23 -16.79
N ALA A 13 6.72 -8.92 -16.68
CA ALA A 13 6.53 -8.25 -15.42
C ALA A 13 5.34 -8.80 -14.61
N ALA A 14 4.27 -9.22 -15.30
CA ALA A 14 3.08 -9.81 -14.69
C ALA A 14 3.17 -11.34 -14.50
N SER A 15 4.27 -11.99 -14.88
CA SER A 15 4.42 -13.44 -14.70
C SER A 15 4.54 -13.82 -13.22
N ALA A 16 4.06 -15.00 -12.85
CA ALA A 16 4.12 -15.50 -11.47
C ALA A 16 5.54 -15.46 -10.89
N GLN A 17 6.53 -15.84 -11.68
CA GLN A 17 7.94 -15.86 -11.27
C GLN A 17 8.48 -14.44 -10.98
N THR A 18 8.21 -13.47 -11.87
CA THR A 18 8.66 -12.10 -11.68
C THR A 18 7.93 -11.47 -10.48
N GLN A 19 6.65 -11.73 -10.33
CA GLN A 19 5.87 -11.26 -9.19
C GLN A 19 6.34 -11.86 -7.87
N SER A 20 6.75 -13.13 -7.83
CA SER A 20 7.37 -13.76 -6.68
C SER A 20 8.66 -13.04 -6.28
N THR A 21 9.58 -12.85 -7.25
CA THR A 21 10.85 -12.16 -7.01
C THR A 21 10.64 -10.73 -6.52
N TRP A 22 9.72 -10.00 -7.15
CA TRP A 22 9.41 -8.62 -6.78
C TRP A 22 8.81 -8.52 -5.37
N SER A 23 7.83 -9.38 -5.06
CA SER A 23 7.19 -9.42 -3.74
C SER A 23 8.19 -9.71 -2.63
N GLN A 24 9.07 -10.69 -2.83
CA GLN A 24 10.11 -11.03 -1.86
C GLN A 24 11.11 -9.90 -1.62
N ALA A 25 11.43 -9.13 -2.67
CA ALA A 25 12.39 -8.04 -2.57
C ALA A 25 11.82 -6.76 -1.96
N THR A 26 10.52 -6.50 -2.15
CA THR A 26 9.90 -5.20 -1.83
C THR A 26 8.83 -5.26 -0.75
N GLY A 27 8.28 -6.44 -0.46
CA GLY A 27 7.13 -6.62 0.42
C GLY A 27 5.78 -6.30 -0.24
N TYR A 28 5.75 -5.92 -1.52
CA TYR A 28 4.48 -5.71 -2.24
C TYR A 28 3.76 -7.04 -2.50
N LEU A 29 2.43 -7.03 -2.43
CA LEU A 29 1.64 -8.20 -2.75
C LEU A 29 1.66 -8.50 -4.25
N PRO A 30 1.74 -9.78 -4.66
CA PRO A 30 1.74 -10.14 -6.07
C PRO A 30 0.34 -9.99 -6.68
N ILE A 31 0.27 -9.53 -7.92
CA ILE A 31 -0.99 -9.43 -8.68
C ILE A 31 -1.33 -10.70 -9.47
N ASN A 32 -0.36 -11.61 -9.63
CA ASN A 32 -0.58 -12.86 -10.36
C ASN A 32 -0.95 -13.96 -9.39
N LEU A 33 -2.16 -14.53 -9.54
CA LEU A 33 -2.67 -15.57 -8.65
C LEU A 33 -1.79 -16.83 -8.63
N GLY A 34 -1.15 -17.17 -9.75
CA GLY A 34 -0.24 -18.32 -9.82
C GLY A 34 1.06 -18.15 -9.01
N THR A 35 1.36 -16.95 -8.52
CA THR A 35 2.52 -16.71 -7.64
C THR A 35 2.43 -17.52 -6.35
N LYS A 36 1.23 -17.71 -5.82
CA LYS A 36 0.99 -18.47 -4.58
C LYS A 36 1.27 -19.96 -4.72
N ASP A 37 1.25 -20.48 -5.96
CA ASP A 37 1.50 -21.91 -6.24
C ASP A 37 2.98 -22.22 -6.29
N LEU A 38 3.85 -21.22 -6.41
CA LEU A 38 5.31 -21.37 -6.45
C LEU A 38 5.84 -21.78 -5.06
N ASP A 39 6.62 -22.84 -5.01
CA ASP A 39 7.15 -23.39 -3.74
C ASP A 39 8.05 -22.39 -3.02
N GLU A 40 8.83 -21.62 -3.76
CA GLU A 40 9.68 -20.56 -3.22
C GLU A 40 8.86 -19.42 -2.58
N TYR A 41 7.70 -19.09 -3.16
CA TYR A 41 6.83 -18.05 -2.60
C TYR A 41 6.10 -18.55 -1.35
N LYS A 42 5.65 -19.80 -1.34
CA LYS A 42 5.10 -20.45 -0.14
C LYS A 42 6.09 -20.40 1.02
N ALA A 43 7.34 -20.80 0.76
CA ALA A 43 8.39 -20.78 1.78
C ALA A 43 8.71 -19.36 2.29
N PHE A 44 8.57 -18.34 1.46
CA PHE A 44 8.70 -16.95 1.86
C PHE A 44 7.55 -16.50 2.78
N VAL A 45 6.30 -16.79 2.39
CA VAL A 45 5.11 -16.44 3.17
C VAL A 45 5.13 -17.11 4.55
N GLU A 46 5.51 -18.37 4.64
CA GLU A 46 5.66 -19.09 5.91
C GLU A 46 6.64 -18.41 6.89
N LYS A 47 7.68 -17.76 6.36
CA LYS A 47 8.68 -17.04 7.16
C LYS A 47 8.28 -15.59 7.43
N SER A 48 7.21 -15.10 6.82
CA SER A 48 6.80 -13.70 6.83
C SER A 48 5.34 -13.55 7.26
N PRO A 49 5.02 -13.66 8.56
CA PRO A 49 3.62 -13.63 9.03
C PRO A 49 2.86 -12.37 8.60
N ALA A 50 3.53 -11.22 8.49
CA ALA A 50 2.92 -9.97 8.02
C ALA A 50 2.43 -10.08 6.57
N ILE A 51 3.18 -10.74 5.70
CA ILE A 51 2.77 -10.98 4.30
C ILE A 51 1.60 -11.97 4.25
N ALA A 52 1.62 -13.02 5.08
CA ALA A 52 0.51 -13.96 5.17
C ALA A 52 -0.81 -13.24 5.55
N THR A 53 -0.76 -12.41 6.59
CA THR A 53 -1.92 -11.61 7.03
C THR A 53 -2.39 -10.64 5.95
N ALA A 54 -1.47 -9.95 5.28
CA ALA A 54 -1.81 -9.00 4.21
C ALA A 54 -2.47 -9.70 3.00
N LEU A 55 -2.01 -10.90 2.63
CA LEU A 55 -2.63 -11.72 1.58
C LEU A 55 -4.04 -12.15 1.97
N GLU A 56 -4.25 -12.62 3.20
CA GLU A 56 -5.56 -12.99 3.71
C GLU A 56 -6.54 -11.80 3.71
N GLN A 57 -6.10 -10.63 4.17
CA GLN A 57 -6.89 -9.41 4.14
C GLN A 57 -7.25 -9.01 2.71
N PHE A 58 -6.28 -9.05 1.80
CA PHE A 58 -6.50 -8.71 0.40
C PHE A 58 -7.53 -9.63 -0.26
N GLU A 59 -7.47 -10.94 0.01
CA GLU A 59 -8.41 -11.93 -0.52
C GLU A 59 -9.82 -11.81 0.06
N SER A 60 -9.92 -11.46 1.34
CA SER A 60 -11.19 -11.25 2.03
C SER A 60 -11.81 -9.88 1.78
N SER A 61 -11.05 -8.94 1.18
CA SER A 61 -11.52 -7.58 0.91
C SER A 61 -12.63 -7.56 -0.15
N ASN A 62 -13.61 -6.69 0.04
CA ASN A 62 -14.62 -6.43 -0.96
C ASN A 62 -14.09 -5.48 -2.04
N PRO A 63 -13.87 -5.93 -3.29
CA PRO A 63 -13.30 -5.10 -4.35
C PRO A 63 -14.20 -3.93 -4.79
N MET A 64 -15.46 -3.92 -4.33
CA MET A 64 -16.42 -2.83 -4.60
C MET A 64 -16.29 -1.68 -3.60
N VAL A 65 -15.56 -1.86 -2.50
CA VAL A 65 -15.28 -0.78 -1.55
C VAL A 65 -14.05 -0.03 -2.05
N GLN A 66 -14.27 1.22 -2.44
CA GLN A 66 -13.20 2.11 -2.90
C GLN A 66 -12.99 3.22 -1.87
N GLU A 67 -11.77 3.72 -1.82
CA GLU A 67 -11.48 4.92 -1.04
C GLU A 67 -12.30 6.10 -1.54
N PRO A 68 -12.81 6.95 -0.63
CA PRO A 68 -13.46 8.18 -1.04
C PRO A 68 -12.47 9.08 -1.79
N VAL A 69 -12.87 9.56 -2.95
CA VAL A 69 -12.05 10.50 -3.72
C VAL A 69 -12.07 11.87 -3.03
N MET A 70 -10.95 12.26 -2.47
CA MET A 70 -10.78 13.56 -1.80
C MET A 70 -9.72 14.39 -2.52
N MET A 71 -9.98 15.71 -2.64
CA MET A 71 -9.08 16.63 -3.36
C MET A 71 -7.68 16.73 -2.73
N MET A 72 -7.54 16.36 -1.46
CA MET A 72 -6.28 16.46 -0.70
C MET A 72 -5.76 15.09 -0.23
N GLN A 73 -6.18 14.00 -0.90
CA GLN A 73 -5.81 12.63 -0.53
C GLN A 73 -4.32 12.48 -0.23
N GLY A 74 -3.45 12.90 -1.15
CA GLY A 74 -2.00 12.74 -0.99
C GLY A 74 -1.42 13.51 0.21
N SER A 75 -2.00 14.65 0.59
CA SER A 75 -1.58 15.39 1.78
C SER A 75 -2.03 14.69 3.07
N ILE A 76 -3.25 14.16 3.07
CA ILE A 76 -3.78 13.37 4.19
C ILE A 76 -2.98 12.09 4.39
N ASP A 77 -2.66 11.38 3.30
CA ASP A 77 -1.82 10.17 3.33
C ASP A 77 -0.44 10.46 3.92
N SER A 78 0.15 11.62 3.61
CA SER A 78 1.42 12.05 4.19
C SER A 78 1.31 12.27 5.69
N VAL A 79 0.28 12.93 6.17
CA VAL A 79 0.03 13.13 7.62
C VAL A 79 -0.11 11.79 8.36
N ILE A 80 -0.87 10.85 7.79
CA ILE A 80 -1.06 9.51 8.37
C ILE A 80 0.26 8.74 8.40
N LYS A 81 1.06 8.84 7.35
CA LYS A 81 2.38 8.22 7.26
C LYS A 81 3.34 8.78 8.32
N ASP A 82 3.36 10.11 8.49
CA ASP A 82 4.20 10.76 9.49
C ASP A 82 3.79 10.33 10.91
N ALA A 83 2.50 10.33 11.23
CA ALA A 83 1.99 9.84 12.50
C ALA A 83 2.38 8.37 12.78
N SER A 84 2.28 7.52 11.74
CA SER A 84 2.69 6.12 11.83
C SER A 84 4.19 5.98 12.09
N THR A 85 5.01 6.82 11.46
CA THR A 85 6.45 6.86 11.68
C THR A 85 6.78 7.25 13.11
N TYR A 86 6.16 8.33 13.63
CA TYR A 86 6.36 8.78 15.01
C TYR A 86 5.96 7.74 16.06
N LEU A 87 4.88 6.99 15.79
CA LEU A 87 4.48 5.85 16.62
C LEU A 87 5.53 4.73 16.61
N CYS A 88 6.03 4.35 15.43
CA CYS A 88 7.02 3.29 15.29
C CYS A 88 8.38 3.66 15.92
N GLU A 89 8.77 4.92 15.86
CA GLU A 89 9.99 5.45 16.45
C GLU A 89 9.86 5.69 17.98
N GLY A 90 8.64 5.61 18.51
CA GLY A 90 8.36 5.87 19.93
C GLY A 90 8.43 7.34 20.32
N SER A 91 8.43 8.26 19.36
CA SER A 91 8.43 9.71 19.60
C SER A 91 7.04 10.27 19.94
N MET A 92 5.98 9.52 19.63
CA MET A 92 4.60 9.80 20.02
C MET A 92 3.93 8.53 20.55
N ASN A 93 3.03 8.69 21.51
CA ASN A 93 2.09 7.64 21.89
C ASN A 93 0.82 7.69 20.99
N ALA A 94 -0.09 6.73 21.17
CA ALA A 94 -1.29 6.61 20.32
C ALA A 94 -2.21 7.84 20.40
N GLU A 95 -2.35 8.46 21.57
CA GLU A 95 -3.17 9.65 21.77
C GLU A 95 -2.53 10.87 21.09
N GLU A 96 -1.24 11.08 21.26
CA GLU A 96 -0.47 12.15 20.61
C GLU A 96 -0.51 12.02 19.10
N ALA A 97 -0.32 10.83 18.54
CA ALA A 97 -0.39 10.58 17.11
C ALA A 97 -1.81 10.82 16.54
N THR A 98 -2.84 10.44 17.29
CA THR A 98 -4.24 10.71 16.92
C THR A 98 -4.52 12.22 16.88
N ASN A 99 -4.10 12.96 17.90
CA ASN A 99 -4.27 14.41 17.95
C ASN A 99 -3.49 15.10 16.83
N TYR A 100 -2.27 14.66 16.55
CA TYR A 100 -1.47 15.15 15.41
C TYR A 100 -2.22 15.00 14.08
N VAL A 101 -2.77 13.81 13.80
CA VAL A 101 -3.54 13.59 12.55
C VAL A 101 -4.75 14.52 12.49
N ILE A 102 -5.51 14.67 13.59
CA ILE A 102 -6.68 15.54 13.64
C ILE A 102 -6.30 16.99 13.36
N GLU A 103 -5.26 17.49 14.03
CA GLU A 103 -4.81 18.89 13.90
C GLU A 103 -4.30 19.20 12.49
N GLU A 104 -3.43 18.35 11.94
CA GLU A 104 -2.86 18.58 10.61
C GLU A 104 -3.91 18.43 9.50
N CYS A 105 -4.80 17.46 9.60
CA CYS A 105 -5.90 17.32 8.63
C CYS A 105 -6.85 18.54 8.69
N ASN A 106 -7.17 19.06 9.87
CA ASN A 106 -7.99 20.27 10.00
C ASN A 106 -7.31 21.49 9.35
N LYS A 107 -6.00 21.68 9.54
CA LYS A 107 -5.25 22.75 8.85
C LYS A 107 -5.34 22.62 7.32
N LEU A 108 -5.18 21.40 6.79
CA LEU A 108 -5.32 21.15 5.36
C LEU A 108 -6.72 21.51 4.85
N PHE A 109 -7.77 21.14 5.58
CA PHE A 109 -9.16 21.48 5.20
C PHE A 109 -9.42 23.00 5.26
N GLU A 110 -8.89 23.68 6.25
CA GLU A 110 -9.01 25.15 6.35
C GLU A 110 -8.30 25.86 5.20
N GLU A 111 -7.09 25.43 4.84
CA GLU A 111 -6.35 25.95 3.70
C GLU A 111 -7.09 25.72 2.37
N TYR A 112 -7.60 24.52 2.17
CA TYR A 112 -8.39 24.18 1.00
C TYR A 112 -9.63 25.06 0.89
N ASN A 113 -10.40 25.21 1.95
CA ASN A 113 -11.61 26.03 1.96
C ASN A 113 -11.30 27.51 1.70
N ARG A 114 -10.20 28.04 2.25
CA ARG A 114 -9.76 29.41 2.01
C ARG A 114 -9.34 29.65 0.56
N SER A 115 -8.72 28.67 -0.07
CA SER A 115 -8.21 28.79 -1.45
C SER A 115 -9.31 28.63 -2.49
N ASN A 116 -10.49 28.11 -2.13
CA ASN A 116 -11.60 27.82 -3.03
C ASN A 116 -12.85 28.68 -2.74
N GLN A 117 -12.72 29.76 -1.97
CA GLN A 117 -13.71 30.82 -1.79
C GLN A 117 -13.41 31.97 -2.76
#